data_ad5c7f203cc329e41f1739879cb2546e
#
_entry.id   ad5c7f203cc329e41f1739879cb2546e
#
_cell.length_a   1.000
_cell.length_b   1.000
_cell.length_c   1.000
_cell.angle_alpha   90.00
_cell.angle_beta   90.00
_cell.angle_gamma   90.00
#
_symmetry.space_group_name_H-M   'P 1'
#
loop_
_entity.id
_entity.type
_entity.pdbx_description
1 polymer ?
#
loop_
_entity_poly.entity_id
_entity_poly.type
_entity_poly.pdbx_seq_one_letter_code
_entity_poly.pdbx_strand_id
1 'polypeptide(L)'
;MNTPKKYLPLILGVAIAAGIVIGGKLNFTDAPDRLFTSNSKKDKLNRLIDYIDYEYVDDVNTDSIVDVTVNGILENLDPHSVYIPKEDMQRNSENMKGDFVGIGISFYPYKDSIAVIRTVTGGPSEKSGIQGGDRILYANGESLFGKDLSNETIVPKLKGTIDTDVNLKVYRKGESELLDFKVTRNHVPIKSIDAAYMLTDHLGYIKINRFAESTYKEFKKELKRLKKAGATQMALDLRQNPGGFKNIAEQIVDEFLEDDKL
;
A
#
# COMPACT_ATOMS: atom_id res chain seq x y z
N MET A 1 21.79 -36.25 -60.81
CA MET A 1 23.04 -36.07 -60.03
C MET A 1 22.91 -36.79 -58.72
N ASN A 2 23.44 -38.01 -58.57
CA ASN A 2 23.39 -38.81 -57.35
C ASN A 2 24.51 -38.35 -56.45
N THR A 3 24.22 -37.57 -55.46
CA THR A 3 25.14 -37.33 -54.36
C THR A 3 25.33 -38.63 -53.57
N PRO A 4 26.56 -39.11 -53.43
CA PRO A 4 26.80 -40.42 -52.83
C PRO A 4 26.33 -40.39 -51.36
N LYS A 5 25.33 -41.23 -51.04
CA LYS A 5 24.76 -41.44 -49.70
C LYS A 5 25.82 -41.64 -48.61
N LYS A 6 27.03 -41.92 -48.96
CA LYS A 6 28.21 -42.12 -48.12
C LYS A 6 28.62 -40.87 -47.36
N TYR A 7 28.35 -39.66 -47.86
CA TYR A 7 28.71 -38.38 -47.20
C TYR A 7 27.54 -37.70 -46.44
N LEU A 8 26.35 -38.31 -46.54
CA LEU A 8 25.15 -37.75 -45.84
C LEU A 8 25.34 -37.55 -44.33
N PRO A 9 25.91 -38.52 -43.58
CA PRO A 9 26.13 -38.31 -42.12
C PRO A 9 27.15 -37.21 -41.83
N LEU A 10 28.17 -37.06 -42.68
CA LEU A 10 29.17 -36.00 -42.54
C LEU A 10 28.57 -34.61 -42.77
N ILE A 11 27.73 -34.47 -43.83
CA ILE A 11 27.04 -33.21 -44.13
C ILE A 11 26.06 -32.84 -42.99
N LEU A 12 25.34 -33.84 -42.47
CA LEU A 12 24.42 -33.62 -41.32
C LEU A 12 25.18 -33.18 -40.09
N GLY A 13 26.32 -33.79 -39.76
CA GLY A 13 27.16 -33.41 -38.65
C GLY A 13 27.69 -31.98 -38.74
N VAL A 14 28.16 -31.59 -39.94
CA VAL A 14 28.62 -30.21 -40.19
C VAL A 14 27.48 -29.21 -40.12
N ALA A 15 26.29 -29.56 -40.63
CA ALA A 15 25.12 -28.69 -40.54
C ALA A 15 24.65 -28.46 -39.08
N ILE A 16 24.66 -29.52 -38.26
CA ILE A 16 24.34 -29.43 -36.81
C ILE A 16 25.37 -28.59 -36.09
N ALA A 17 26.66 -28.82 -36.32
CA ALA A 17 27.74 -28.05 -35.72
C ALA A 17 27.68 -26.56 -36.11
N ALA A 18 27.43 -26.27 -37.39
CA ALA A 18 27.21 -24.91 -37.88
C ALA A 18 25.98 -24.26 -37.26
N GLY A 19 24.87 -25.01 -37.11
CA GLY A 19 23.65 -24.54 -36.45
C GLY A 19 23.86 -24.18 -34.98
N ILE A 20 24.63 -24.97 -34.24
CA ILE A 20 24.99 -24.70 -32.84
C ILE A 20 25.87 -23.45 -32.71
N VAL A 21 26.87 -23.31 -33.61
CA VAL A 21 27.78 -22.14 -33.60
C VAL A 21 27.03 -20.87 -34.03
N ILE A 22 26.15 -20.95 -35.00
CA ILE A 22 25.33 -19.82 -35.45
C ILE A 22 24.27 -19.48 -34.43
N GLY A 23 23.60 -20.48 -33.86
CA GLY A 23 22.60 -20.29 -32.79
C GLY A 23 23.20 -19.69 -31.51
N GLY A 24 24.41 -20.11 -31.15
CA GLY A 24 25.16 -19.54 -30.04
C GLY A 24 25.61 -18.08 -30.26
N LYS A 25 25.84 -17.70 -31.54
CA LYS A 25 26.15 -16.30 -31.91
C LYS A 25 24.91 -15.43 -32.18
N LEU A 26 23.78 -16.05 -32.53
CA LEU A 26 22.51 -15.35 -32.78
C LEU A 26 21.64 -15.21 -31.56
N ASN A 27 22.14 -15.59 -30.38
CA ASN A 27 21.47 -15.27 -29.11
C ASN A 27 21.65 -13.77 -28.83
N PHE A 28 20.90 -12.98 -29.61
CA PHE A 28 20.75 -11.51 -29.42
C PHE A 28 19.89 -11.25 -28.21
N THR A 29 20.44 -11.48 -27.05
CA THR A 29 20.11 -10.67 -25.90
C THR A 29 21.30 -9.77 -25.69
N ASP A 30 21.14 -8.47 -25.95
CA ASP A 30 21.97 -7.41 -25.40
C ASP A 30 21.79 -7.42 -23.86
N ALA A 31 22.13 -8.54 -23.26
CA ALA A 31 22.35 -8.60 -21.83
C ALA A 31 23.72 -7.99 -21.60
N PRO A 32 23.81 -6.87 -20.88
CA PRO A 32 25.10 -6.27 -20.60
C PRO A 32 26.01 -7.33 -19.98
N ASP A 33 27.30 -7.32 -20.36
CA ASP A 33 28.38 -8.26 -19.93
C ASP A 33 28.48 -8.50 -18.41
N ARG A 34 27.66 -7.80 -17.64
CA ARG A 34 27.54 -7.95 -16.19
C ARG A 34 26.80 -9.20 -15.72
N LEU A 35 26.04 -9.90 -16.60
CA LEU A 35 25.30 -11.10 -16.21
C LEU A 35 26.18 -12.36 -16.10
N PHE A 36 27.41 -12.34 -16.63
CA PHE A 36 28.32 -13.48 -16.61
C PHE A 36 29.57 -13.32 -15.72
N THR A 37 29.75 -12.18 -15.07
CA THR A 37 30.69 -12.11 -13.96
C THR A 37 30.04 -12.78 -12.76
N SER A 38 30.28 -14.08 -12.56
CA SER A 38 29.92 -14.79 -11.34
C SER A 38 30.59 -14.09 -10.17
N ASN A 39 29.86 -13.16 -9.54
CA ASN A 39 30.30 -12.59 -8.29
C ASN A 39 30.04 -13.67 -7.23
N SER A 40 31.08 -14.41 -6.86
CA SER A 40 31.03 -15.55 -5.92
C SER A 40 30.28 -15.22 -4.61
N LYS A 41 30.21 -13.93 -4.26
CA LYS A 41 29.49 -13.45 -3.07
C LYS A 41 27.98 -13.32 -3.30
N LYS A 42 27.53 -12.93 -4.51
CA LYS A 42 26.09 -12.96 -4.85
C LYS A 42 25.57 -14.38 -4.96
N ASP A 43 26.32 -15.25 -5.62
CA ASP A 43 25.98 -16.67 -5.73
C ASP A 43 25.87 -17.34 -4.35
N LYS A 44 26.69 -16.91 -3.38
CA LYS A 44 26.62 -17.41 -2.01
C LYS A 44 25.30 -17.07 -1.32
N LEU A 45 24.75 -15.86 -1.53
CA LEU A 45 23.47 -15.46 -0.96
C LEU A 45 22.33 -16.29 -1.56
N ASN A 46 22.28 -16.42 -2.89
CA ASN A 46 21.26 -17.22 -3.57
C ASN A 46 21.30 -18.69 -3.10
N ARG A 47 22.50 -19.29 -3.05
CA ARG A 47 22.67 -20.67 -2.56
C ARG A 47 22.27 -20.85 -1.10
N LEU A 48 22.44 -19.83 -0.26
CA LEU A 48 21.97 -19.88 1.12
C LEU A 48 20.46 -19.89 1.21
N ILE A 49 19.79 -19.06 0.39
CA ILE A 49 18.32 -19.03 0.29
C ILE A 49 17.82 -20.38 -0.22
N ASP A 50 18.38 -20.89 -1.31
CA ASP A 50 18.04 -22.20 -1.88
C ASP A 50 18.24 -23.33 -0.85
N TYR A 51 19.34 -23.29 -0.09
CA TYR A 51 19.61 -24.28 0.94
C TYR A 51 18.57 -24.25 2.07
N ILE A 52 18.15 -23.06 2.50
CA ILE A 52 17.09 -22.90 3.51
C ILE A 52 15.76 -23.45 2.97
N ASP A 53 15.44 -23.17 1.72
CA ASP A 53 14.17 -23.56 1.10
C ASP A 53 14.06 -25.10 0.91
N TYR A 54 15.18 -25.78 0.58
CA TYR A 54 15.16 -27.20 0.22
C TYR A 54 15.68 -28.15 1.31
N GLU A 55 16.56 -27.70 2.18
CA GLU A 55 17.31 -28.58 3.10
C GLU A 55 17.08 -28.27 4.57
N TYR A 56 16.36 -27.17 4.90
CA TYR A 56 16.11 -26.87 6.31
C TYR A 56 15.07 -27.82 6.90
N VAL A 57 15.25 -28.19 8.19
CA VAL A 57 14.47 -29.26 8.84
C VAL A 57 13.00 -28.87 9.09
N ASP A 58 12.74 -27.59 9.31
CA ASP A 58 11.40 -27.05 9.54
C ASP A 58 10.89 -26.28 8.32
N ASP A 59 9.57 -26.24 8.13
CA ASP A 59 8.94 -25.39 7.11
C ASP A 59 9.19 -23.91 7.43
N VAL A 60 9.89 -23.23 6.55
CA VAL A 60 10.25 -21.82 6.70
C VAL A 60 9.64 -21.01 5.55
N ASN A 61 9.05 -19.87 5.88
CA ASN A 61 8.61 -18.93 4.86
C ASN A 61 9.81 -18.17 4.30
N THR A 62 10.33 -18.65 3.17
CA THR A 62 11.52 -18.12 2.50
C THR A 62 11.30 -16.68 2.01
N ASP A 63 10.06 -16.31 1.58
CA ASP A 63 9.73 -14.94 1.17
C ASP A 63 9.94 -13.96 2.32
N SER A 64 9.52 -14.31 3.54
CA SER A 64 9.75 -13.48 4.73
C SER A 64 11.24 -13.31 5.05
N ILE A 65 12.04 -14.36 4.85
CA ILE A 65 13.51 -14.29 5.05
C ILE A 65 14.13 -13.37 4.00
N VAL A 66 13.68 -13.45 2.74
CA VAL A 66 14.14 -12.57 1.66
C VAL A 66 13.82 -11.12 1.97
N ASP A 67 12.60 -10.82 2.41
CA ASP A 67 12.19 -9.46 2.77
C ASP A 67 13.04 -8.86 3.91
N VAL A 68 13.30 -9.64 4.97
CA VAL A 68 14.19 -9.23 6.07
C VAL A 68 15.62 -9.01 5.57
N THR A 69 16.10 -9.88 4.68
CA THR A 69 17.46 -9.79 4.11
C THR A 69 17.61 -8.53 3.25
N VAL A 70 16.60 -8.23 2.39
CA VAL A 70 16.58 -7.03 1.56
C VAL A 70 16.63 -5.77 2.42
N ASN A 71 15.81 -5.70 3.48
CA ASN A 71 15.86 -4.60 4.44
C ASN A 71 17.25 -4.44 5.09
N GLY A 72 17.85 -5.52 5.56
CA GLY A 72 19.19 -5.50 6.15
C GLY A 72 20.30 -5.08 5.17
N ILE A 73 20.14 -5.34 3.86
CA ILE A 73 21.05 -4.83 2.84
C ILE A 73 20.86 -3.31 2.67
N LEU A 74 19.62 -2.83 2.60
CA LEU A 74 19.30 -1.42 2.37
C LEU A 74 19.70 -0.53 3.56
N GLU A 75 19.59 -1.01 4.80
CA GLU A 75 20.04 -0.30 6.01
C GLU A 75 21.53 0.09 5.96
N ASN A 76 22.36 -0.62 5.16
CA ASN A 76 23.77 -0.30 4.97
C ASN A 76 24.03 0.77 3.88
N LEU A 77 22.99 1.29 3.22
CA LEU A 77 23.12 2.32 2.17
C LEU A 77 22.90 3.72 2.76
N ASP A 78 21.67 4.14 2.82
CA ASP A 78 21.29 5.46 3.32
C ASP A 78 19.91 5.39 3.99
N PRO A 79 19.54 6.38 4.84
CA PRO A 79 18.27 6.37 5.57
C PRO A 79 17.00 6.47 4.69
N HIS A 80 17.16 6.77 3.39
CA HIS A 80 16.04 6.93 2.45
C HIS A 80 15.83 5.69 1.60
N SER A 81 16.78 4.74 1.61
CA SER A 81 16.67 3.47 0.91
C SER A 81 15.81 2.50 1.72
N VAL A 82 14.55 2.35 1.33
CA VAL A 82 13.57 1.50 2.02
C VAL A 82 12.95 0.52 1.04
N TYR A 83 12.87 -0.75 1.42
CA TYR A 83 12.09 -1.76 0.71
C TYR A 83 10.63 -1.69 1.15
N ILE A 84 9.73 -1.68 0.18
CA ILE A 84 8.29 -1.72 0.42
C ILE A 84 7.78 -3.09 -0.05
N PRO A 85 7.42 -3.99 0.86
CA PRO A 85 6.82 -5.28 0.51
C PRO A 85 5.57 -5.11 -0.35
N LYS A 86 5.29 -6.12 -1.18
CA LYS A 86 4.13 -6.09 -2.09
C LYS A 86 2.80 -5.85 -1.37
N GLU A 87 2.67 -6.41 -0.17
CA GLU A 87 1.48 -6.27 0.68
C GLU A 87 1.28 -4.82 1.15
N ASP A 88 2.38 -4.09 1.38
CA ASP A 88 2.33 -2.68 1.79
C ASP A 88 2.15 -1.70 0.62
N MET A 89 2.44 -2.13 -0.62
CA MET A 89 2.33 -1.27 -1.80
C MET A 89 0.91 -0.73 -1.99
N GLN A 90 -0.11 -1.56 -1.79
CA GLN A 90 -1.51 -1.14 -1.91
C GLN A 90 -1.84 -0.07 -0.86
N ARG A 91 -1.48 -0.31 0.40
CA ARG A 91 -1.69 0.63 1.51
C ARG A 91 -0.96 1.96 1.27
N ASN A 92 0.28 1.91 0.79
CA ASN A 92 1.04 3.11 0.43
C ASN A 92 0.40 3.86 -0.74
N SER A 93 -0.06 3.16 -1.77
CA SER A 93 -0.77 3.76 -2.90
C SER A 93 -2.06 4.45 -2.46
N GLU A 94 -2.88 3.80 -1.61
CA GLU A 94 -4.10 4.38 -1.03
C GLU A 94 -3.79 5.63 -0.19
N ASN A 95 -2.74 5.58 0.63
CA ASN A 95 -2.29 6.71 1.43
C ASN A 95 -1.84 7.90 0.57
N MET A 96 -1.18 7.63 -0.56
CA MET A 96 -0.73 8.66 -1.50
C MET A 96 -1.89 9.22 -2.34
N LYS A 97 -2.85 8.40 -2.74
CA LYS A 97 -4.10 8.88 -3.39
C LYS A 97 -4.97 9.68 -2.43
N GLY A 98 -4.96 9.33 -1.14
CA GLY A 98 -5.80 9.96 -0.12
C GLY A 98 -7.19 9.34 -0.02
N ASP A 99 -7.39 8.12 -0.54
CA ASP A 99 -8.61 7.33 -0.39
C ASP A 99 -8.35 5.82 -0.49
N PHE A 100 -9.31 5.04 -0.05
CA PHE A 100 -9.37 3.59 -0.26
C PHE A 100 -10.80 3.14 -0.49
N VAL A 101 -10.99 1.92 -1.02
CA VAL A 101 -12.33 1.33 -1.18
C VAL A 101 -12.65 0.40 -0.02
N GLY A 102 -13.75 0.67 0.68
CA GLY A 102 -14.17 -0.11 1.84
C GLY A 102 -15.46 0.38 2.45
N ILE A 103 -15.74 -0.05 3.69
CA ILE A 103 -16.98 0.33 4.40
C ILE A 103 -16.90 1.67 5.15
N GLY A 104 -15.70 2.21 5.40
CA GLY A 104 -15.54 3.53 6.03
C GLY A 104 -15.84 3.56 7.52
N ILE A 105 -15.14 2.75 8.30
CA ILE A 105 -15.16 2.77 9.77
C ILE A 105 -13.74 2.95 10.34
N SER A 106 -13.68 3.57 11.51
CA SER A 106 -12.54 3.50 12.42
C SER A 106 -12.89 2.50 13.50
N PHE A 107 -12.05 1.50 13.72
CA PHE A 107 -12.31 0.41 14.66
C PHE A 107 -11.06 0.04 15.45
N TYR A 108 -11.24 -0.74 16.49
CA TYR A 108 -10.15 -1.41 17.20
C TYR A 108 -10.61 -2.81 17.66
N PRO A 109 -9.69 -3.77 17.78
CA PRO A 109 -9.99 -5.06 18.41
C PRO A 109 -10.29 -4.84 19.89
N TYR A 110 -11.48 -5.21 20.32
CA TYR A 110 -11.92 -5.10 21.72
C TYR A 110 -12.34 -6.45 22.25
N LYS A 111 -11.61 -6.98 23.24
CA LYS A 111 -11.78 -8.34 23.76
C LYS A 111 -11.61 -9.34 22.62
N ASP A 112 -12.70 -9.89 22.16
CA ASP A 112 -12.78 -10.93 21.14
C ASP A 112 -13.50 -10.50 19.86
N SER A 113 -13.70 -9.20 19.63
CA SER A 113 -14.45 -8.71 18.46
C SER A 113 -13.97 -7.31 18.02
N ILE A 114 -14.51 -6.82 16.93
CA ILE A 114 -14.22 -5.51 16.35
C ILE A 114 -15.20 -4.48 16.91
N ALA A 115 -14.70 -3.49 17.65
CA ALA A 115 -15.51 -2.37 18.12
C ALA A 115 -15.36 -1.17 17.17
N VAL A 116 -16.47 -0.66 16.67
CA VAL A 116 -16.52 0.56 15.87
C VAL A 116 -16.33 1.77 16.78
N ILE A 117 -15.29 2.56 16.54
CA ILE A 117 -15.06 3.83 17.23
C ILE A 117 -15.97 4.89 16.64
N ARG A 118 -15.95 5.00 15.30
CA ARG A 118 -16.77 5.95 14.53
C ARG A 118 -16.86 5.50 13.08
N THR A 119 -17.89 5.97 12.39
CA THR A 119 -18.01 5.90 10.94
C THR A 119 -17.34 7.13 10.28
N VAL A 120 -16.92 7.00 9.04
CA VAL A 120 -16.46 8.13 8.23
C VAL A 120 -17.70 8.92 7.77
N THR A 121 -17.73 10.22 8.03
CA THR A 121 -18.85 11.10 7.67
C THR A 121 -19.12 11.06 6.17
N GLY A 122 -20.37 10.81 5.79
CA GLY A 122 -20.80 10.60 4.41
C GLY A 122 -20.39 9.26 3.80
N GLY A 123 -19.71 8.41 4.57
CA GLY A 123 -19.21 7.10 4.15
C GLY A 123 -20.29 6.01 4.07
N PRO A 124 -19.92 4.83 3.51
CA PRO A 124 -20.86 3.72 3.33
C PRO A 124 -21.50 3.23 4.63
N SER A 125 -20.73 3.04 5.69
CA SER A 125 -21.22 2.53 6.99
C SER A 125 -22.19 3.50 7.66
N GLU A 126 -21.91 4.82 7.61
CA GLU A 126 -22.82 5.82 8.16
C GLU A 126 -24.17 5.79 7.43
N LYS A 127 -24.15 5.72 6.10
CA LYS A 127 -25.38 5.62 5.28
C LYS A 127 -26.18 4.35 5.55
N SER A 128 -25.51 3.26 5.92
CA SER A 128 -26.15 1.98 6.28
C SER A 128 -26.66 1.97 7.73
N GLY A 129 -26.34 2.98 8.56
CA GLY A 129 -26.85 3.08 9.94
C GLY A 129 -25.95 2.43 10.99
N ILE A 130 -24.70 2.07 10.66
CA ILE A 130 -23.69 1.65 11.62
C ILE A 130 -23.27 2.86 12.47
N GLN A 131 -23.05 2.63 13.77
CA GLN A 131 -22.77 3.66 14.74
C GLN A 131 -21.51 3.37 15.55
N GLY A 132 -20.93 4.41 16.15
CA GLY A 132 -19.90 4.24 17.17
C GLY A 132 -20.41 3.44 18.37
N GLY A 133 -19.63 2.47 18.83
CA GLY A 133 -20.01 1.53 19.90
C GLY A 133 -20.57 0.19 19.40
N ASP A 134 -20.89 0.07 18.12
CA ASP A 134 -21.27 -1.20 17.51
C ASP A 134 -20.11 -2.19 17.54
N ARG A 135 -20.40 -3.48 17.69
CA ARG A 135 -19.43 -4.57 17.60
C ARG A 135 -19.75 -5.44 16.39
N ILE A 136 -18.87 -5.45 15.42
CA ILE A 136 -19.02 -6.28 14.22
C ILE A 136 -18.59 -7.70 14.56
N LEU A 137 -19.50 -8.66 14.44
CA LEU A 137 -19.27 -10.06 14.77
C LEU A 137 -19.08 -10.93 13.52
N TYR A 138 -19.73 -10.58 12.41
CA TYR A 138 -19.61 -11.33 11.15
C TYR A 138 -19.53 -10.39 9.96
N ALA A 139 -18.79 -10.82 8.93
CA ALA A 139 -18.78 -10.22 7.60
C ALA A 139 -18.97 -11.32 6.55
N ASN A 140 -20.03 -11.22 5.73
CA ASN A 140 -20.40 -12.22 4.72
C ASN A 140 -20.52 -13.65 5.28
N GLY A 141 -20.99 -13.79 6.53
CA GLY A 141 -21.12 -15.08 7.22
C GLY A 141 -19.83 -15.58 7.89
N GLU A 142 -18.68 -14.96 7.65
CA GLU A 142 -17.43 -15.30 8.31
C GLU A 142 -17.33 -14.59 9.66
N SER A 143 -16.82 -15.31 10.67
CA SER A 143 -16.63 -14.79 12.02
C SER A 143 -15.54 -13.70 12.03
N LEU A 144 -15.84 -12.59 12.71
CA LEU A 144 -14.93 -11.52 13.05
C LEU A 144 -14.80 -11.38 14.58
N PHE A 145 -14.87 -12.53 15.28
CA PHE A 145 -14.61 -12.62 16.71
C PHE A 145 -13.78 -13.88 17.01
N GLY A 146 -13.05 -13.87 18.12
CA GLY A 146 -12.17 -14.96 18.55
C GLY A 146 -10.73 -14.49 18.80
N LYS A 147 -9.77 -15.43 18.85
CA LYS A 147 -8.41 -15.16 19.31
C LYS A 147 -7.49 -14.50 18.29
N ASP A 148 -7.78 -14.62 16.99
CA ASP A 148 -6.86 -14.20 15.89
C ASP A 148 -7.38 -12.93 15.18
N LEU A 149 -7.72 -11.90 15.95
CA LEU A 149 -8.20 -10.62 15.42
C LEU A 149 -7.02 -9.66 15.16
N SER A 150 -6.28 -9.92 14.10
CA SER A 150 -5.28 -8.98 13.60
C SER A 150 -5.87 -8.06 12.51
N ASN A 151 -5.26 -6.90 12.30
CA ASN A 151 -5.67 -6.00 11.21
C ASN A 151 -5.52 -6.66 9.83
N GLU A 152 -4.55 -7.56 9.68
CA GLU A 152 -4.28 -8.33 8.46
C GLU A 152 -5.43 -9.27 8.12
N THR A 153 -6.13 -9.80 9.14
CA THR A 153 -7.29 -10.68 8.94
C THR A 153 -8.61 -9.92 8.79
N ILE A 154 -8.75 -8.77 9.47
CA ILE A 154 -9.99 -7.98 9.49
C ILE A 154 -10.12 -7.10 8.25
N VAL A 155 -9.07 -6.33 7.91
CA VAL A 155 -9.13 -5.31 6.88
C VAL A 155 -9.51 -5.86 5.50
N PRO A 156 -8.98 -7.00 5.02
CA PRO A 156 -9.37 -7.57 3.73
C PRO A 156 -10.86 -7.94 3.64
N LYS A 157 -11.51 -8.29 4.75
CA LYS A 157 -12.94 -8.63 4.78
C LYS A 157 -13.84 -7.41 4.69
N LEU A 158 -13.37 -6.26 5.16
CA LEU A 158 -14.11 -4.99 5.17
C LEU A 158 -13.80 -4.11 3.93
N LYS A 159 -12.57 -4.15 3.41
CA LYS A 159 -12.21 -3.57 2.11
C LYS A 159 -12.65 -4.48 0.97
N GLY A 160 -12.52 -4.02 -0.27
CA GLY A 160 -12.81 -4.82 -1.47
C GLY A 160 -12.98 -3.94 -2.70
N THR A 161 -13.64 -4.49 -3.72
CA THR A 161 -13.95 -3.77 -4.95
C THR A 161 -15.07 -2.78 -4.74
N ILE A 162 -15.00 -1.63 -5.41
CA ILE A 162 -16.06 -0.62 -5.39
C ILE A 162 -17.40 -1.21 -5.85
N ASP A 163 -18.50 -0.71 -5.27
CA ASP A 163 -19.88 -1.12 -5.54
C ASP A 163 -20.19 -2.59 -5.20
N THR A 164 -19.29 -3.30 -4.48
CA THR A 164 -19.59 -4.61 -3.92
C THR A 164 -20.19 -4.49 -2.53
N ASP A 165 -21.08 -5.42 -2.19
CA ASP A 165 -21.75 -5.45 -0.89
C ASP A 165 -20.99 -6.29 0.12
N VAL A 166 -21.05 -5.91 1.38
CA VAL A 166 -20.69 -6.74 2.52
C VAL A 166 -21.87 -6.79 3.51
N ASN A 167 -22.27 -8.00 3.88
CA ASN A 167 -23.30 -8.23 4.88
C ASN A 167 -22.64 -8.37 6.24
N LEU A 168 -23.01 -7.50 7.18
CA LEU A 168 -22.44 -7.45 8.53
C LEU A 168 -23.50 -7.84 9.54
N LYS A 169 -23.14 -8.72 10.52
CA LYS A 169 -23.93 -8.91 11.73
C LYS A 169 -23.25 -8.18 12.88
N VAL A 170 -24.02 -7.35 13.53
CA VAL A 170 -23.54 -6.37 14.49
C VAL A 170 -24.28 -6.51 15.81
N TYR A 171 -23.53 -6.57 16.90
CA TYR A 171 -24.07 -6.39 18.24
C TYR A 171 -24.08 -4.91 18.61
N ARG A 172 -25.25 -4.40 19.01
CA ARG A 172 -25.42 -3.02 19.51
C ARG A 172 -25.94 -3.09 20.95
N LYS A 173 -25.31 -2.35 21.84
CA LYS A 173 -25.76 -2.30 23.25
C LYS A 173 -27.17 -1.73 23.33
N GLY A 174 -28.07 -2.48 23.97
CA GLY A 174 -29.49 -2.12 24.12
C GLY A 174 -30.44 -2.85 23.17
N GLU A 175 -29.91 -3.50 22.13
CA GLU A 175 -30.68 -4.39 21.26
C GLU A 175 -30.63 -5.83 21.76
N SER A 176 -31.76 -6.55 21.67
CA SER A 176 -31.88 -7.94 22.12
C SER A 176 -31.33 -8.94 21.12
N GLU A 177 -31.27 -8.57 19.85
CA GLU A 177 -30.82 -9.40 18.73
C GLU A 177 -29.67 -8.76 17.97
N LEU A 178 -28.98 -9.55 17.16
CA LEU A 178 -27.96 -9.02 16.25
C LEU A 178 -28.64 -8.27 15.11
N LEU A 179 -28.10 -7.11 14.79
CA LEU A 179 -28.55 -6.28 13.68
C LEU A 179 -27.84 -6.71 12.40
N ASP A 180 -28.60 -6.81 11.31
CA ASP A 180 -28.09 -7.11 9.97
C ASP A 180 -27.95 -5.79 9.18
N PHE A 181 -26.73 -5.53 8.68
CA PHE A 181 -26.43 -4.38 7.83
C PHE A 181 -25.87 -4.85 6.50
N LYS A 182 -26.43 -4.35 5.42
CA LYS A 182 -25.86 -4.46 4.08
C LYS A 182 -25.14 -3.16 3.74
N VAL A 183 -23.81 -3.23 3.60
CA VAL A 183 -22.98 -2.06 3.32
C VAL A 183 -22.35 -2.20 1.93
N THR A 184 -22.65 -1.28 1.02
CA THR A 184 -22.03 -1.23 -0.31
C THR A 184 -20.70 -0.48 -0.19
N ARG A 185 -19.58 -1.15 -0.52
CA ARG A 185 -18.23 -0.56 -0.46
C ARG A 185 -18.11 0.60 -1.44
N ASN A 186 -17.48 1.66 -1.01
CA ASN A 186 -17.24 2.84 -1.84
C ASN A 186 -15.94 3.53 -1.43
N HIS A 187 -15.58 4.61 -2.15
CA HIS A 187 -14.44 5.45 -1.80
C HIS A 187 -14.59 6.05 -0.40
N VAL A 188 -13.58 5.83 0.42
CA VAL A 188 -13.48 6.34 1.78
C VAL A 188 -12.27 7.26 1.85
N PRO A 189 -12.45 8.58 2.08
CA PRO A 189 -11.33 9.51 2.11
C PRO A 189 -10.41 9.27 3.32
N ILE A 190 -9.11 9.32 3.07
CA ILE A 190 -8.07 9.36 4.08
C ILE A 190 -7.63 10.81 4.22
N LYS A 191 -8.10 11.49 5.26
CA LYS A 191 -7.79 12.91 5.45
C LYS A 191 -6.30 13.15 5.66
N SER A 192 -5.78 14.18 5.00
CA SER A 192 -4.43 14.70 5.18
C SER A 192 -4.36 15.86 6.17
N ILE A 193 -5.48 16.48 6.46
CA ILE A 193 -5.62 17.54 7.46
C ILE A 193 -6.18 16.94 8.75
N ASP A 194 -5.34 16.79 9.77
CA ASP A 194 -5.74 16.23 11.06
C ASP A 194 -6.49 17.23 11.92
N ALA A 195 -6.08 18.50 11.85
CA ALA A 195 -6.68 19.56 12.63
C ALA A 195 -6.58 20.89 11.88
N ALA A 196 -7.64 21.69 11.98
CA ALA A 196 -7.69 23.05 11.50
C ALA A 196 -8.63 23.87 12.39
N TYR A 197 -8.10 24.90 13.07
CA TYR A 197 -8.88 25.75 13.97
C TYR A 197 -8.18 27.10 14.22
N MET A 198 -8.90 28.04 14.83
CA MET A 198 -8.33 29.31 15.27
C MET A 198 -7.60 29.12 16.60
N LEU A 199 -6.29 29.44 16.65
CA LEU A 199 -5.52 29.47 17.90
C LEU A 199 -5.78 30.74 18.70
N THR A 200 -5.93 31.87 18.01
CA THR A 200 -6.31 33.17 18.55
C THR A 200 -7.30 33.83 17.61
N ASP A 201 -7.77 35.04 17.91
CA ASP A 201 -8.70 35.78 17.03
C ASP A 201 -8.12 36.06 15.62
N HIS A 202 -6.77 35.99 15.46
CA HIS A 202 -6.10 36.34 14.23
C HIS A 202 -5.19 35.21 13.68
N LEU A 203 -4.87 34.18 14.50
CA LEU A 203 -3.96 33.11 14.12
C LEU A 203 -4.74 31.82 13.88
N GLY A 204 -4.76 31.36 12.63
CA GLY A 204 -5.24 30.04 12.24
C GLY A 204 -4.15 28.98 12.38
N TYR A 205 -4.55 27.75 12.66
CA TYR A 205 -3.69 26.57 12.74
C TYR A 205 -4.19 25.48 11.81
N ILE A 206 -3.27 24.87 11.04
CA ILE A 206 -3.56 23.72 10.19
C ILE A 206 -2.44 22.68 10.39
N LYS A 207 -2.82 21.44 10.72
CA LYS A 207 -1.89 20.31 10.77
C LYS A 207 -2.06 19.44 9.54
N ILE A 208 -0.96 19.29 8.76
CA ILE A 208 -0.89 18.44 7.57
C ILE A 208 -0.05 17.22 7.90
N ASN A 209 -0.63 16.04 7.85
CA ASN A 209 0.04 14.79 8.19
C ASN A 209 0.75 14.13 7.00
N ARG A 210 0.43 14.50 5.75
CA ARG A 210 1.08 14.03 4.51
C ARG A 210 0.71 14.93 3.33
N PHE A 211 1.43 14.77 2.21
CA PHE A 211 1.10 15.44 0.94
C PHE A 211 0.53 14.43 -0.07
N ALA A 212 -0.73 13.97 0.14
CA ALA A 212 -1.48 13.12 -0.77
C ALA A 212 -2.13 13.95 -1.89
N GLU A 213 -2.67 13.30 -2.94
CA GLU A 213 -3.38 13.97 -4.04
C GLU A 213 -4.55 14.85 -3.56
N SER A 214 -5.25 14.43 -2.50
CA SER A 214 -6.38 15.17 -1.92
C SER A 214 -5.97 16.37 -1.06
N THR A 215 -4.71 16.44 -0.61
CA THR A 215 -4.25 17.36 0.45
C THR A 215 -4.44 18.83 0.09
N TYR A 216 -4.11 19.25 -1.13
CA TYR A 216 -4.27 20.64 -1.54
C TYR A 216 -5.73 21.08 -1.49
N LYS A 217 -6.65 20.24 -1.97
CA LYS A 217 -8.10 20.51 -1.92
C LYS A 217 -8.61 20.63 -0.48
N GLU A 218 -8.16 19.75 0.41
CA GLU A 218 -8.49 19.81 1.84
C GLU A 218 -7.94 21.07 2.48
N PHE A 219 -6.66 21.38 2.23
CA PHE A 219 -5.97 22.56 2.72
C PHE A 219 -6.68 23.85 2.29
N LYS A 220 -6.98 24.01 1.00
CA LYS A 220 -7.65 25.19 0.47
C LYS A 220 -9.04 25.41 1.07
N LYS A 221 -9.78 24.33 1.33
CA LYS A 221 -11.06 24.37 2.03
C LYS A 221 -10.90 24.92 3.46
N GLU A 222 -9.95 24.37 4.22
CA GLU A 222 -9.72 24.78 5.61
C GLU A 222 -9.12 26.18 5.70
N LEU A 223 -8.19 26.54 4.83
CA LEU A 223 -7.63 27.89 4.71
C LEU A 223 -8.73 28.94 4.48
N LYS A 224 -9.65 28.66 3.53
CA LYS A 224 -10.78 29.55 3.26
C LYS A 224 -11.71 29.70 4.47
N ARG A 225 -11.94 28.59 5.20
CA ARG A 225 -12.76 28.60 6.42
C ARG A 225 -12.14 29.44 7.51
N LEU A 226 -10.82 29.31 7.75
CA LEU A 226 -10.09 30.07 8.76
C LEU A 226 -9.98 31.54 8.39
N LYS A 227 -9.69 31.89 7.14
CA LYS A 227 -9.71 33.29 6.66
C LYS A 227 -11.08 33.94 6.90
N LYS A 228 -12.18 33.20 6.63
CA LYS A 228 -13.55 33.68 6.90
C LYS A 228 -13.83 33.86 8.41
N ALA A 229 -13.15 33.08 9.26
CA ALA A 229 -13.26 33.19 10.71
C ALA A 229 -12.37 34.30 11.31
N GLY A 230 -11.60 35.03 10.49
CA GLY A 230 -10.78 36.19 10.94
C GLY A 230 -9.28 35.91 10.95
N ALA A 231 -8.79 34.76 10.47
CA ALA A 231 -7.36 34.48 10.45
C ALA A 231 -6.64 35.42 9.44
N THR A 232 -5.65 36.16 9.92
CA THR A 232 -4.73 36.99 9.14
C THR A 232 -3.32 36.40 9.13
N GLN A 233 -3.06 35.46 10.01
CA GLN A 233 -1.81 34.70 10.16
C GLN A 233 -2.11 33.21 10.20
N MET A 234 -1.12 32.37 9.78
CA MET A 234 -1.28 30.93 9.73
C MET A 234 -0.07 30.22 10.32
N ALA A 235 -0.32 29.26 11.21
CA ALA A 235 0.65 28.28 11.67
C ALA A 235 0.42 26.95 10.96
N LEU A 236 1.39 26.50 10.14
CA LEU A 236 1.38 25.16 9.55
C LEU A 236 2.19 24.22 10.42
N ASP A 237 1.55 23.13 10.85
CA ASP A 237 2.21 22.06 11.59
C ASP A 237 2.47 20.86 10.66
N LEU A 238 3.76 20.63 10.39
CA LEU A 238 4.25 19.51 9.59
C LEU A 238 4.97 18.46 10.43
N ARG A 239 4.86 18.53 11.75
CA ARG A 239 5.46 17.52 12.63
C ARG A 239 4.88 16.15 12.37
N GLN A 240 5.75 15.13 12.21
CA GLN A 240 5.41 13.76 11.84
C GLN A 240 4.82 13.62 10.42
N ASN A 241 5.02 14.61 9.55
CA ASN A 241 4.69 14.48 8.14
C ASN A 241 5.87 13.80 7.40
N PRO A 242 5.70 12.59 6.85
CA PRO A 242 6.77 11.88 6.13
C PRO A 242 7.02 12.42 4.71
N GLY A 243 6.26 13.43 4.27
CA GLY A 243 6.30 13.95 2.91
C GLY A 243 5.12 13.52 2.04
N GLY A 244 5.37 13.28 0.76
CA GLY A 244 4.37 12.90 -0.24
C GLY A 244 4.67 13.51 -1.60
N PHE A 245 3.65 13.92 -2.35
CA PHE A 245 3.80 14.51 -3.68
C PHE A 245 4.36 15.93 -3.61
N LYS A 246 5.52 16.15 -4.28
CA LYS A 246 6.21 17.44 -4.36
C LYS A 246 5.29 18.54 -4.92
N ASN A 247 4.61 18.28 -6.03
CA ASN A 247 3.68 19.21 -6.67
C ASN A 247 2.53 19.65 -5.75
N ILE A 248 2.08 18.80 -4.83
CA ILE A 248 1.05 19.15 -3.85
C ILE A 248 1.62 20.09 -2.77
N ALA A 249 2.87 19.85 -2.34
CA ALA A 249 3.56 20.74 -1.41
C ALA A 249 3.80 22.12 -2.06
N GLU A 250 4.21 22.15 -3.33
CA GLU A 250 4.41 23.39 -4.11
C GLU A 250 3.10 24.19 -4.20
N GLN A 251 1.98 23.57 -4.54
CA GLN A 251 0.67 24.25 -4.57
C GLN A 251 0.26 24.86 -3.23
N ILE A 252 0.64 24.22 -2.11
CA ILE A 252 0.37 24.77 -0.77
C ILE A 252 1.28 25.95 -0.47
N VAL A 253 2.56 25.88 -0.84
CA VAL A 253 3.52 26.98 -0.66
C VAL A 253 3.10 28.19 -1.47
N ASP A 254 2.61 27.99 -2.69
CA ASP A 254 2.13 29.03 -3.59
C ASP A 254 0.98 29.87 -2.99
N GLU A 255 0.15 29.31 -2.11
CA GLU A 255 -0.89 30.10 -1.41
C GLU A 255 -0.34 31.15 -0.42
N PHE A 256 0.99 31.12 -0.14
CA PHE A 256 1.67 32.04 0.78
C PHE A 256 2.70 32.95 0.11
N LEU A 257 3.03 32.70 -1.14
CA LEU A 257 4.01 33.47 -1.89
C LEU A 257 3.30 34.41 -2.87
N GLU A 258 3.94 35.52 -3.20
CA GLU A 258 3.50 36.38 -4.30
C GLU A 258 3.81 35.70 -5.63
N ASP A 259 3.03 36.01 -6.68
CA ASP A 259 3.24 35.51 -8.03
C ASP A 259 4.70 35.75 -8.47
N ASP A 260 5.27 34.80 -9.21
CA ASP A 260 6.66 34.80 -9.74
C ASP A 260 7.79 34.57 -8.71
N LYS A 261 7.49 34.04 -7.52
CA LYS A 261 8.51 33.71 -6.50
C LYS A 261 8.79 32.21 -6.31
N LEU A 262 8.23 31.38 -7.15
CA LEU A 262 8.51 29.93 -7.18
C LEU A 262 9.44 29.55 -8.33
#